data_d9cc68a1503d8a0750aab5aee0b31970
#
_entry.id   d9cc68a1503d8a0750aab5aee0b31970
#
_cell.length_a   1.000
_cell.length_b   1.000
_cell.length_c   1.000
_cell.angle_alpha   90.00
_cell.angle_beta   90.00
_cell.angle_gamma   90.00
#
_symmetry.space_group_name_H-M   'P 1'
#
loop_
_entity.id
_entity.type
_entity.pdbx_description
1 polymer ?
#
loop_
_entity_poly.entity_id
_entity_poly.type
_entity_poly.pdbx_seq_one_letter_code
_entity_poly.pdbx_strand_id
1 'polypeptide(L)' 'MKTTPNLEMQAFVTVVEHASFTGAASALGLTPSAVSKLVRRLEDRLGVRL' A
#
# COMPACT_ATOMS: atom_id res chain seq x y z
N MET A 1 0.32 22.08 -2.34
CA MET A 1 1.05 21.42 -2.57
C MET A 1 0.68 20.23 -2.74
N LYS A 2 1.05 19.69 -3.22
CA LYS A 2 0.74 18.62 -3.33
C LYS A 2 1.59 17.75 -2.89
N THR A 3 1.31 17.03 -2.24
CA THR A 3 2.20 16.07 -1.75
C THR A 3 1.92 14.76 -2.40
N THR A 4 2.90 14.22 -3.04
CA THR A 4 2.76 12.89 -3.61
C THR A 4 2.97 11.90 -2.48
N PRO A 5 2.03 11.01 -2.24
CA PRO A 5 2.23 10.00 -1.21
C PRO A 5 3.42 9.14 -1.58
N ASN A 6 4.17 8.66 -0.59
CA ASN A 6 5.24 7.74 -0.88
C ASN A 6 4.65 6.40 -1.30
N LEU A 7 5.50 5.49 -1.73
CA LEU A 7 5.04 4.21 -2.27
C LEU A 7 4.25 3.41 -1.24
N GLU A 8 4.64 3.48 0.01
CA GLU A 8 3.92 2.78 1.07
C GLU A 8 2.49 3.28 1.20
N MET A 9 2.32 4.59 1.16
CA MET A 9 1.00 5.17 1.26
C MET A 9 0.17 4.86 0.02
N GLN A 10 0.79 4.91 -1.15
CA GLN A 10 0.09 4.55 -2.38
C GLN A 10 -0.38 3.10 -2.32
N ALA A 11 0.46 2.21 -1.81
CA ALA A 11 0.08 0.81 -1.69
C ALA A 11 -1.12 0.65 -0.77
N PHE A 12 -1.08 1.33 0.37
CA PHE A 12 -2.16 1.24 1.34
C PHE A 12 -3.48 1.74 0.75
N VAL A 13 -3.45 2.92 0.14
CA VAL A 13 -4.65 3.50 -0.45
C VAL A 13 -5.19 2.60 -1.56
N THR A 14 -4.31 2.07 -2.38
CA THR A 14 -4.73 1.23 -3.49
C THR A 14 -5.35 -0.07 -2.99
N VAL A 15 -4.81 -0.63 -1.90
CA VAL A 15 -5.40 -1.83 -1.30
C VAL A 15 -6.81 -1.54 -0.81
N VAL A 16 -6.99 -0.39 -0.17
CA VAL A 16 -8.32 -0.01 0.33
C VAL A 16 -9.29 0.17 -0.83
N GLU A 17 -8.85 0.84 -1.89
CA GLU A 17 -9.71 1.10 -3.03
C GLU A 17 -10.12 -0.19 -3.75
N HIS A 18 -9.20 -1.13 -3.86
CA HIS A 18 -9.49 -2.38 -4.56
C HIS A 18 -9.99 -3.47 -3.62
N ALA A 19 -9.91 -3.24 -2.33
CA ALA A 19 -10.27 -4.22 -1.31
C ALA A 19 -9.54 -5.54 -1.51
N SER A 20 -8.31 -5.47 -2.01
CA SER A 20 -7.56 -6.69 -2.35
C SER A 20 -6.11 -6.34 -2.59
N PHE A 21 -5.20 -7.14 -2.00
CA PHE A 21 -3.77 -6.99 -2.26
C PHE A 21 -3.44 -7.35 -3.70
N THR A 22 -4.10 -8.37 -4.24
CA THR A 22 -3.86 -8.77 -5.61
C THR A 22 -4.29 -7.68 -6.59
N GLY A 23 -5.46 -7.10 -6.36
CA GLY A 23 -5.94 -6.01 -7.20
C GLY A 23 -5.05 -4.80 -7.11
N ALA A 24 -4.59 -4.47 -5.91
CA ALA A 24 -3.71 -3.34 -5.72
C ALA A 24 -2.37 -3.57 -6.41
N ALA A 25 -1.83 -4.77 -6.30
CA ALA A 25 -0.57 -5.10 -6.94
C ALA A 25 -0.67 -4.93 -8.45
N SER A 26 -1.74 -5.41 -9.03
CA SER A 26 -1.96 -5.27 -10.46
C SER A 26 -2.02 -3.80 -10.87
N ALA A 27 -2.74 -2.99 -10.10
CA ALA A 27 -2.87 -1.57 -10.39
C ALA A 27 -1.54 -0.84 -10.28
N LEU A 28 -0.68 -1.27 -9.37
CA LEU A 28 0.60 -0.61 -9.14
C LEU A 28 1.74 -1.22 -9.95
N GLY A 29 1.49 -2.31 -10.64
CA GLY A 29 2.55 -3.00 -11.39
C GLY A 29 3.51 -3.73 -10.47
N LEU A 30 3.02 -4.19 -9.32
CA LEU A 30 3.83 -4.89 -8.34
C LEU A 30 3.28 -6.27 -8.09
N THR A 31 3.99 -7.05 -7.29
CA THR A 31 3.48 -8.35 -6.85
C THR A 31 2.70 -8.16 -5.54
N PRO A 32 1.77 -9.08 -5.23
CA PRO A 32 1.05 -9.00 -3.96
C PRO A 32 1.98 -9.01 -2.75
N SER A 33 3.08 -9.76 -2.82
CA SER A 33 4.06 -9.80 -1.75
C SER A 33 4.70 -8.43 -1.53
N ALA A 34 5.02 -7.73 -2.61
CA ALA A 34 5.61 -6.41 -2.51
C ALA A 34 4.63 -5.43 -1.88
N VAL A 35 3.37 -5.50 -2.30
CA VAL A 35 2.34 -4.61 -1.74
C VAL A 35 2.18 -4.88 -0.25
N SER A 36 2.15 -6.16 0.13
CA SER A 36 2.02 -6.53 1.53
C SER A 36 3.15 -5.97 2.37
N LYS A 37 4.38 -6.05 1.85
CA LYS A 37 5.53 -5.50 2.55
C LYS A 37 5.43 -3.99 2.72
N LEU A 38 4.97 -3.30 1.68
CA LEU A 38 4.83 -1.86 1.73
C LEU A 38 3.79 -1.44 2.78
N VAL A 39 2.68 -2.14 2.80
CA VAL A 39 1.63 -1.84 3.78
C VAL A 39 2.14 -2.12 5.20
N ARG A 40 2.87 -3.21 5.38
CA ARG A 40 3.41 -3.53 6.69
C ARG A 40 4.40 -2.47 7.17
N ARG A 41 5.23 -1.94 6.26
CA ARG A 41 6.15 -0.87 6.62
C ARG A 41 5.40 0.36 7.07
N LEU A 42 4.32 0.68 6.37
CA LEU A 42 3.51 1.83 6.74
C LEU A 42 2.91 1.64 8.12
N GLU A 43 2.36 0.46 8.38
CA GLU A 43 1.79 0.16 9.69
C GLU A 43 2.84 0.32 10.79
N ASP A 44 4.04 -0.18 10.54
CA ASP A 44 5.12 -0.07 11.52
C ASP A 44 5.47 1.38 11.80
N ARG A 45 5.51 2.20 10.76
CA ARG A 45 5.86 3.61 10.93
C ARG A 45 4.79 4.39 11.68
N LEU A 46 3.53 4.05 11.43
CA LEU A 46 2.43 4.72 12.09
C LEU A 46 2.13 4.15 13.47
N GLY A 47 2.67 2.98 13.75
CA GLY A 47 2.39 2.32 15.02
C GLY A 47 0.98 1.75 15.06
N VAL A 48 0.41 1.47 13.91
CA VAL A 48 -0.96 0.96 13.80
C VAL A 48 -0.93 -0.43 13.20
N ARG A 49 -1.81 -1.27 13.69
CA ARG A 49 -1.96 -2.60 13.13
C ARG A 49 -3.32 -2.71 12.52
N LEU A 50 -3.38 -3.15 11.32
CA LEU A 50 -4.65 -3.31 10.61
C LEU A 50 -5.14 -4.76 10.62
#